data_cd2a780d8adcfd2cc9fc772243ff1a0c
#
_entry.id   cd2a780d8adcfd2cc9fc772243ff1a0c
#
_cell.length_a   1.000
_cell.length_b   1.000
_cell.length_c   1.000
_cell.angle_alpha   90.00
_cell.angle_beta   90.00
_cell.angle_gamma   90.00
#
_symmetry.space_group_name_H-M   'P 1'
#
loop_
_entity.id
_entity.type
_entity.pdbx_description
1 polymer ?
#
loop_
_entity_poly.entity_id
_entity_poly.type
_entity_poly.pdbx_seq_one_letter_code
_entity_poly.pdbx_strand_id
1 'polypeptide(L)'
;NINGHRKQAVEWLRALGIPVLRWPGGCFADDYHWRDGIGPVQKRPRRVNIHWGNYTEDNSFGTHEFIELCRLIGAEPYIAGNVGSGTPQEMRDWVEYCNYPSGSSLADERAANGSPEPFRVRYWGVGNENWGCGGNMTPEEYAAHYRRFSTYLRDFGDTRLFLIACGPGGNNLEWTRRFMEAMPRRTRIHGYAMHYYSRGRDHARRFTVESLRAQLATFWDLEKAILEQRALLDKYDKDRRIGLLVDEWGVWDRIDPEEEKRYGRLFQHITMRSALAAALGLNVFHRQADKLVMCNLAQTVNVLHALLLTDGPRCIRTTTYYAFELMKPHRGATAVRVQAPEAPPPALSVSASRRQDEIIVTLVNPRHDAGLDVECALSRGTAGNARARILHHPDFNAANTFETPDLIVPRDHPVSASGSSLRVELPPLAIVTVQARLSGV
;
A
#
# COMPACT_ATOMS: atom_id res chain seq x y z
N ASN A 1 9.48 -8.50 22.26
CA ASN A 1 8.63 -7.34 22.40
C ASN A 1 9.50 -6.08 22.40
N ILE A 2 9.13 -5.06 21.65
CA ILE A 2 9.74 -3.72 21.66
C ILE A 2 8.61 -2.71 21.88
N ASN A 3 8.57 -2.10 23.09
CA ASN A 3 7.56 -1.12 23.48
C ASN A 3 6.11 -1.56 23.18
N GLY A 4 5.77 -2.81 23.51
CA GLY A 4 4.46 -3.38 23.25
C GLY A 4 4.32 -4.06 21.88
N HIS A 5 5.18 -3.74 20.90
CA HIS A 5 5.12 -4.31 19.56
C HIS A 5 5.90 -5.62 19.45
N ARG A 6 5.44 -6.53 18.58
CA ARG A 6 6.14 -7.77 18.28
C ARG A 6 7.50 -7.50 17.65
N LYS A 7 8.60 -7.91 18.34
CA LYS A 7 9.97 -7.63 17.90
C LYS A 7 10.25 -8.06 16.46
N GLN A 8 9.90 -9.28 16.08
CA GLN A 8 10.11 -9.79 14.72
C GLN A 8 9.40 -8.95 13.66
N ALA A 9 8.14 -8.56 13.90
CA ALA A 9 7.40 -7.73 12.95
C ALA A 9 8.07 -6.36 12.77
N VAL A 10 8.48 -5.72 13.88
CA VAL A 10 9.21 -4.43 13.84
C VAL A 10 10.52 -4.56 13.07
N GLU A 11 11.32 -5.61 13.34
CA GLU A 11 12.60 -5.82 12.68
C GLU A 11 12.43 -6.05 11.18
N TRP A 12 11.45 -6.85 10.76
CA TRP A 12 11.20 -7.14 9.36
C TRP A 12 10.60 -5.94 8.61
N LEU A 13 9.65 -5.21 9.18
CA LEU A 13 9.11 -4.01 8.57
C LEU A 13 10.17 -2.89 8.46
N ARG A 14 11.04 -2.76 9.48
CA ARG A 14 12.19 -1.86 9.42
C ARG A 14 13.16 -2.28 8.31
N ALA A 15 13.49 -3.57 8.21
CA ALA A 15 14.35 -4.11 7.17
C ALA A 15 13.77 -3.88 5.76
N LEU A 16 12.46 -4.03 5.61
CA LEU A 16 11.76 -3.73 4.37
C LEU A 16 11.83 -2.24 4.01
N GLY A 17 11.78 -1.37 5.03
CA GLY A 17 11.94 0.08 4.88
C GLY A 17 10.79 0.72 4.16
N ILE A 18 9.56 0.35 4.50
CA ILE A 18 8.36 0.98 3.94
C ILE A 18 8.32 2.47 4.26
N PRO A 19 8.00 3.34 3.29
CA PRO A 19 8.10 4.79 3.51
C PRO A 19 6.91 5.36 4.29
N VAL A 20 5.74 4.76 4.20
CA VAL A 20 4.50 5.26 4.81
C VAL A 20 3.70 4.07 5.35
N LEU A 21 3.11 4.24 6.53
CA LEU A 21 2.13 3.31 7.10
C LEU A 21 0.79 4.02 7.29
N ARG A 22 -0.30 3.45 6.79
CA ARG A 22 -1.66 3.99 6.89
C ARG A 22 -2.44 3.28 8.00
N TRP A 23 -3.15 4.06 8.85
CA TRP A 23 -3.96 3.59 9.96
C TRP A 23 -5.05 4.63 10.32
N PRO A 24 -6.17 4.27 10.97
CA PRO A 24 -6.65 2.93 11.32
C PRO A 24 -7.12 2.14 10.11
N GLY A 25 -7.34 2.77 8.99
CA GLY A 25 -7.57 2.22 7.67
C GLY A 25 -8.82 1.35 7.51
N GLY A 26 -9.25 1.16 6.25
CA GLY A 26 -10.43 0.41 5.89
C GLY A 26 -11.72 1.01 6.43
N CYS A 27 -12.80 0.23 6.40
CA CYS A 27 -14.12 0.67 6.88
C CYS A 27 -14.13 1.09 8.34
N PHE A 28 -13.24 0.53 9.14
CA PHE A 28 -13.11 0.89 10.56
C PHE A 28 -12.73 2.35 10.77
N ALA A 29 -12.02 2.98 9.83
CA ALA A 29 -11.62 4.39 9.96
C ALA A 29 -12.82 5.34 10.12
N ASP A 30 -13.91 5.09 9.39
CA ASP A 30 -15.11 5.94 9.43
C ASP A 30 -16.11 5.59 10.56
N ASP A 31 -15.71 4.67 11.44
CA ASP A 31 -16.40 4.33 12.70
C ASP A 31 -15.47 4.45 13.93
N TYR A 32 -14.21 4.79 13.72
CA TYR A 32 -13.21 4.92 14.78
C TYR A 32 -13.20 6.31 15.41
N HIS A 33 -13.41 6.36 16.74
CA HIS A 33 -13.30 7.56 17.53
C HIS A 33 -11.93 7.59 18.22
N TRP A 34 -11.03 8.47 17.77
CA TRP A 34 -9.63 8.50 18.18
C TRP A 34 -9.39 8.66 19.68
N ARG A 35 -10.32 9.32 20.39
CA ARG A 35 -10.25 9.46 21.86
C ARG A 35 -10.37 8.13 22.60
N ASP A 36 -11.03 7.14 21.99
CA ASP A 36 -11.13 5.80 22.55
C ASP A 36 -9.75 5.09 22.56
N GLY A 37 -8.79 5.52 21.72
CA GLY A 37 -7.46 4.94 21.59
C GLY A 37 -6.34 5.75 22.26
N ILE A 38 -6.63 6.65 23.20
CA ILE A 38 -5.62 7.41 23.95
C ILE A 38 -5.75 7.21 25.46
N GLY A 39 -4.74 7.66 26.21
CA GLY A 39 -4.68 7.48 27.66
C GLY A 39 -4.36 6.03 28.08
N PRO A 40 -4.50 5.70 29.38
CA PRO A 40 -4.18 4.38 29.91
C PRO A 40 -5.00 3.27 29.25
N VAL A 41 -4.33 2.26 28.69
CA VAL A 41 -4.95 1.16 27.92
C VAL A 41 -6.10 0.49 28.69
N GLN A 42 -5.94 0.31 29.99
CA GLN A 42 -6.94 -0.37 30.85
C GLN A 42 -8.25 0.44 31.01
N LYS A 43 -8.22 1.74 30.68
CA LYS A 43 -9.39 2.63 30.76
C LYS A 43 -10.04 2.86 29.41
N ARG A 44 -9.46 2.36 28.31
CA ARG A 44 -10.00 2.54 26.97
C ARG A 44 -11.30 1.74 26.80
N PRO A 45 -12.32 2.31 26.16
CA PRO A 45 -13.58 1.60 25.93
C PRO A 45 -13.40 0.47 24.93
N ARG A 46 -14.28 -0.54 25.06
CA ARG A 46 -14.41 -1.60 24.07
C ARG A 46 -15.54 -1.25 23.12
N ARG A 47 -15.29 -1.41 21.80
CA ARG A 47 -16.28 -1.13 20.76
C ARG A 47 -16.49 -2.36 19.90
N VAL A 48 -17.70 -2.53 19.40
CA VAL A 48 -18.01 -3.57 18.43
C VAL A 48 -17.65 -3.05 17.05
N ASN A 49 -16.78 -3.76 16.32
CA ASN A 49 -16.46 -3.48 14.92
C ASN A 49 -17.58 -4.05 14.04
N ILE A 50 -18.55 -3.23 13.68
CA ILE A 50 -19.73 -3.64 12.92
C ILE A 50 -19.43 -4.00 11.46
N HIS A 51 -18.31 -3.54 10.93
CA HIS A 51 -17.92 -3.78 9.53
C HIS A 51 -17.26 -5.15 9.34
N TRP A 52 -16.56 -5.65 10.37
CA TRP A 52 -15.72 -6.82 10.23
C TRP A 52 -16.07 -7.95 11.21
N GLY A 53 -17.34 -8.37 11.22
CA GLY A 53 -17.78 -9.60 11.91
C GLY A 53 -18.11 -9.39 13.39
N ASN A 54 -18.40 -8.17 13.81
CA ASN A 54 -18.77 -7.82 15.18
C ASN A 54 -17.70 -8.21 16.23
N TYR A 55 -16.44 -8.19 15.85
CA TYR A 55 -15.36 -8.34 16.82
C TYR A 55 -15.32 -7.16 17.79
N THR A 56 -14.91 -7.44 19.01
CA THR A 56 -14.69 -6.40 20.02
C THR A 56 -13.29 -5.81 19.85
N GLU A 57 -13.22 -4.55 19.47
CA GLU A 57 -12.01 -3.75 19.50
C GLU A 57 -11.78 -3.23 20.93
N ASP A 58 -10.63 -3.53 21.50
CA ASP A 58 -10.27 -3.11 22.86
C ASP A 58 -9.55 -1.76 22.91
N ASN A 59 -9.28 -1.19 21.74
CA ASN A 59 -8.55 0.05 21.54
C ASN A 59 -7.14 0.08 22.18
N SER A 60 -6.55 -1.10 22.43
CA SER A 60 -5.18 -1.20 22.97
C SER A 60 -4.12 -0.67 22.02
N PHE A 61 -4.42 -0.62 20.72
CA PHE A 61 -3.61 0.01 19.70
C PHE A 61 -4.31 1.29 19.21
N GLY A 62 -3.78 2.43 19.61
CA GLY A 62 -4.31 3.75 19.26
C GLY A 62 -3.25 4.68 18.69
N THR A 63 -3.49 5.99 18.82
CA THR A 63 -2.61 7.01 18.21
C THR A 63 -1.16 6.88 18.65
N HIS A 64 -0.90 6.74 19.96
CA HIS A 64 0.47 6.66 20.50
C HIS A 64 1.19 5.39 20.02
N GLU A 65 0.52 4.26 20.05
CA GLU A 65 1.07 2.97 19.61
C GLU A 65 1.35 2.97 18.11
N PHE A 66 0.48 3.59 17.32
CA PHE A 66 0.69 3.74 15.88
C PHE A 66 1.91 4.62 15.55
N ILE A 67 2.02 5.78 16.19
CA ILE A 67 3.17 6.68 16.00
C ILE A 67 4.47 6.02 16.45
N GLU A 68 4.44 5.31 17.57
CA GLU A 68 5.61 4.54 18.04
C GLU A 68 6.02 3.46 17.04
N LEU A 69 5.06 2.71 16.49
CA LEU A 69 5.36 1.74 15.44
C LEU A 69 5.99 2.42 14.22
N CYS A 70 5.44 3.54 13.75
CA CYS A 70 6.01 4.29 12.63
C CYS A 70 7.47 4.71 12.90
N ARG A 71 7.77 5.22 14.10
CA ARG A 71 9.13 5.59 14.52
C ARG A 71 10.07 4.38 14.56
N LEU A 72 9.60 3.26 15.11
CA LEU A 72 10.38 2.03 15.20
C LEU A 72 10.76 1.46 13.83
N ILE A 73 9.89 1.57 12.84
CA ILE A 73 10.12 1.04 11.49
C ILE A 73 10.68 2.08 10.51
N GLY A 74 10.69 3.35 10.87
CA GLY A 74 11.16 4.46 10.04
C GLY A 74 10.18 4.85 8.93
N ALA A 75 8.87 4.72 9.19
CA ALA A 75 7.80 5.09 8.25
C ALA A 75 7.13 6.40 8.65
N GLU A 76 6.67 7.17 7.67
CA GLU A 76 5.79 8.32 7.90
C GLU A 76 4.38 7.85 8.27
N PRO A 77 3.74 8.44 9.27
CA PRO A 77 2.36 8.12 9.61
C PRO A 77 1.37 8.74 8.61
N TYR A 78 0.42 7.94 8.15
CA TYR A 78 -0.76 8.38 7.41
C TYR A 78 -2.00 8.00 8.22
N ILE A 79 -2.73 8.99 8.73
CA ILE A 79 -3.96 8.79 9.52
C ILE A 79 -5.18 9.00 8.64
N ALA A 80 -6.06 7.99 8.58
CA ALA A 80 -7.37 8.09 7.95
C ALA A 80 -8.40 8.55 9.00
N GLY A 81 -8.97 9.73 8.80
CA GLY A 81 -9.93 10.33 9.73
C GLY A 81 -11.37 9.88 9.47
N ASN A 82 -12.19 9.96 10.49
CA ASN A 82 -13.58 9.53 10.49
C ASN A 82 -14.50 10.63 9.95
N VAL A 83 -15.00 10.47 8.72
CA VAL A 83 -16.01 11.33 8.11
C VAL A 83 -17.40 10.68 8.17
N GLY A 84 -17.46 9.35 8.31
CA GLY A 84 -18.70 8.60 8.34
C GLY A 84 -19.55 8.88 9.59
N SER A 85 -19.06 8.50 10.76
CA SER A 85 -19.76 8.70 12.05
C SER A 85 -19.20 9.86 12.87
N GLY A 86 -17.99 10.38 12.53
CA GLY A 86 -17.32 11.45 13.25
C GLY A 86 -17.79 12.86 12.87
N THR A 87 -17.17 13.85 13.50
CA THR A 87 -17.47 15.28 13.28
C THR A 87 -16.25 16.05 12.82
N PRO A 88 -16.43 17.21 12.13
CA PRO A 88 -15.32 18.10 11.81
C PRO A 88 -14.52 18.57 13.03
N GLN A 89 -15.18 18.76 14.17
CA GLN A 89 -14.51 19.12 15.42
C GLN A 89 -13.62 17.97 15.91
N GLU A 90 -14.14 16.75 15.91
CA GLU A 90 -13.38 15.57 16.35
C GLU A 90 -12.11 15.38 15.52
N MET A 91 -12.19 15.50 14.20
CA MET A 91 -11.02 15.39 13.34
C MET A 91 -10.05 16.56 13.53
N ARG A 92 -10.55 17.80 13.68
CA ARG A 92 -9.74 18.96 14.02
C ARG A 92 -8.98 18.73 15.33
N ASP A 93 -9.68 18.26 16.35
CA ASP A 93 -9.10 18.01 17.67
C ASP A 93 -8.02 16.92 17.61
N TRP A 94 -8.20 15.90 16.76
CA TRP A 94 -7.17 14.87 16.52
C TRP A 94 -5.91 15.44 15.85
N VAL A 95 -6.08 16.30 14.84
CA VAL A 95 -4.95 17.01 14.20
C VAL A 95 -4.24 17.92 15.19
N GLU A 96 -4.97 18.66 16.04
CA GLU A 96 -4.40 19.50 17.09
C GLU A 96 -3.65 18.66 18.13
N TYR A 97 -4.26 17.58 18.61
CA TYR A 97 -3.62 16.63 19.53
C TYR A 97 -2.30 16.10 18.99
N CYS A 98 -2.27 15.72 17.71
CA CYS A 98 -1.07 15.19 17.09
C CYS A 98 0.01 16.24 16.82
N ASN A 99 -0.36 17.45 16.42
CA ASN A 99 0.55 18.37 15.74
C ASN A 99 0.77 19.70 16.46
N TYR A 100 -0.11 20.12 17.41
CA TYR A 100 0.06 21.38 18.09
C TYR A 100 1.23 21.28 19.10
N PRO A 101 2.17 22.24 19.10
CA PRO A 101 3.38 22.11 19.91
C PRO A 101 3.11 22.01 21.40
N SER A 102 2.52 23.04 22.00
CA SER A 102 2.26 23.11 23.44
C SER A 102 1.31 24.26 23.80
N GLY A 103 0.76 24.26 25.00
CA GLY A 103 -0.06 25.38 25.53
C GLY A 103 -1.52 25.32 25.06
N SER A 104 -1.99 24.19 24.53
CA SER A 104 -3.41 23.90 24.41
C SER A 104 -3.76 22.68 25.23
N SER A 105 -5.03 22.57 25.66
CA SER A 105 -5.50 21.42 26.46
C SER A 105 -5.22 20.08 25.78
N LEU A 106 -5.31 20.01 24.44
CA LEU A 106 -5.04 18.80 23.69
C LEU A 106 -3.54 18.48 23.60
N ALA A 107 -2.67 19.49 23.47
CA ALA A 107 -1.22 19.31 23.54
C ALA A 107 -0.78 18.89 24.94
N ASP A 108 -1.38 19.45 25.98
CA ASP A 108 -1.12 19.11 27.38
C ASP A 108 -1.60 17.68 27.68
N GLU A 109 -2.76 17.27 27.16
CA GLU A 109 -3.26 15.89 27.24
C GLU A 109 -2.32 14.88 26.52
N ARG A 110 -1.80 15.24 25.34
CA ARG A 110 -0.78 14.42 24.65
C ARG A 110 0.48 14.27 25.52
N ALA A 111 0.95 15.35 26.12
CA ALA A 111 2.10 15.34 27.01
C ALA A 111 1.86 14.49 28.25
N ALA A 112 0.68 14.60 28.87
CA ALA A 112 0.28 13.79 30.01
C ALA A 112 0.18 12.29 29.64
N ASN A 113 -0.19 11.98 28.40
CA ASN A 113 -0.19 10.62 27.85
C ASN A 113 1.22 10.13 27.43
N GLY A 114 2.29 10.85 27.79
CA GLY A 114 3.68 10.43 27.61
C GLY A 114 4.39 10.97 26.35
N SER A 115 3.76 11.88 25.60
CA SER A 115 4.36 12.45 24.38
C SER A 115 4.34 13.98 24.42
N PRO A 116 5.31 14.64 25.07
CA PRO A 116 5.37 16.11 25.16
C PRO A 116 5.56 16.76 23.78
N GLU A 117 6.38 16.15 22.92
CA GLU A 117 6.62 16.65 21.58
C GLU A 117 5.49 16.29 20.59
N PRO A 118 5.16 17.14 19.61
CA PRO A 118 4.19 16.84 18.59
C PRO A 118 4.61 15.65 17.74
N PHE A 119 3.63 14.88 17.26
CA PHE A 119 3.87 13.72 16.40
C PHE A 119 4.24 14.11 14.97
N ARG A 120 3.89 15.33 14.55
CA ARG A 120 4.12 15.88 13.20
C ARG A 120 3.51 15.04 12.09
N VAL A 121 2.28 14.59 12.29
CA VAL A 121 1.55 13.82 11.30
C VAL A 121 1.18 14.70 10.12
N ARG A 122 1.77 14.41 8.96
CA ARG A 122 1.57 15.16 7.72
C ARG A 122 0.37 14.67 6.92
N TYR A 123 0.23 13.34 6.77
CA TYR A 123 -0.75 12.74 5.87
C TYR A 123 -2.05 12.44 6.60
N TRP A 124 -3.16 13.03 6.07
CA TRP A 124 -4.49 12.89 6.65
C TRP A 124 -5.51 12.55 5.57
N GLY A 125 -6.09 11.36 5.65
CA GLY A 125 -7.26 10.97 4.87
C GLY A 125 -8.51 11.61 5.46
N VAL A 126 -9.25 12.33 4.65
CA VAL A 126 -10.55 12.89 5.03
C VAL A 126 -11.62 11.89 4.62
N GLY A 127 -11.80 10.85 5.43
CA GLY A 127 -12.65 9.71 5.18
C GLY A 127 -11.96 8.50 4.55
N ASN A 128 -12.72 7.41 4.41
CA ASN A 128 -12.34 6.16 3.79
C ASN A 128 -13.57 5.52 3.14
N GLU A 129 -13.49 5.15 1.86
CA GLU A 129 -14.58 4.47 1.12
C GLU A 129 -15.98 5.09 1.37
N ASN A 130 -16.07 6.42 1.36
CA ASN A 130 -17.32 7.11 1.70
C ASN A 130 -18.46 6.81 0.72
N TRP A 131 -18.15 6.26 -0.46
CA TRP A 131 -19.12 5.69 -1.40
C TRP A 131 -19.74 4.36 -0.92
N GLY A 132 -19.17 3.74 0.10
CA GLY A 132 -19.59 2.45 0.65
C GLY A 132 -19.64 2.48 2.17
N CYS A 133 -18.81 1.68 2.83
CA CYS A 133 -18.83 1.53 4.29
C CYS A 133 -18.52 2.82 5.07
N GLY A 134 -17.88 3.81 4.46
CA GLY A 134 -17.63 5.12 5.07
C GLY A 134 -18.79 6.09 5.01
N GLY A 135 -20.04 5.61 4.89
CA GLY A 135 -21.24 6.46 4.97
C GLY A 135 -22.21 6.31 3.81
N ASN A 136 -21.91 5.48 2.80
CA ASN A 136 -22.76 5.22 1.62
C ASN A 136 -23.23 6.51 0.93
N MET A 137 -22.31 7.45 0.75
CA MET A 137 -22.57 8.79 0.24
C MET A 137 -22.54 8.82 -1.30
N THR A 138 -23.31 9.75 -1.88
CA THR A 138 -23.09 10.18 -3.27
C THR A 138 -21.80 11.02 -3.37
N PRO A 139 -21.22 11.21 -4.58
CA PRO A 139 -20.05 12.07 -4.76
C PRO A 139 -20.24 13.50 -4.27
N GLU A 140 -21.44 14.08 -4.45
CA GLU A 140 -21.79 15.43 -4.03
C GLU A 140 -21.93 15.53 -2.50
N GLU A 141 -22.53 14.53 -1.85
CA GLU A 141 -22.61 14.47 -0.38
C GLU A 141 -21.20 14.37 0.20
N TYR A 142 -20.36 13.48 -0.32
CA TYR A 142 -18.98 13.39 0.13
C TYR A 142 -18.22 14.70 -0.12
N ALA A 143 -18.38 15.34 -1.27
CA ALA A 143 -17.76 16.63 -1.56
C ALA A 143 -18.17 17.71 -0.55
N ALA A 144 -19.45 17.73 -0.13
CA ALA A 144 -19.93 18.63 0.92
C ALA A 144 -19.29 18.32 2.28
N HIS A 145 -19.20 17.05 2.66
CA HIS A 145 -18.52 16.61 3.88
C HIS A 145 -17.03 16.92 3.83
N TYR A 146 -16.31 16.55 2.76
CA TYR A 146 -14.89 16.85 2.61
C TYR A 146 -14.61 18.34 2.80
N ARG A 147 -15.38 19.20 2.13
CA ARG A 147 -15.25 20.66 2.23
C ARG A 147 -15.46 21.13 3.67
N ARG A 148 -16.47 20.62 4.34
CA ARG A 148 -16.78 20.97 5.73
C ARG A 148 -15.65 20.55 6.68
N PHE A 149 -15.16 19.30 6.58
CA PHE A 149 -14.07 18.79 7.40
C PHE A 149 -12.76 19.53 7.13
N SER A 150 -12.33 19.62 5.86
CA SER A 150 -11.07 20.24 5.47
C SER A 150 -10.97 21.74 5.85
N THR A 151 -12.12 22.41 6.02
CA THR A 151 -12.15 23.81 6.47
C THR A 151 -11.53 24.00 7.85
N TYR A 152 -11.67 23.03 8.74
CA TYR A 152 -11.18 23.12 10.11
C TYR A 152 -9.79 22.50 10.32
N LEU A 153 -9.24 21.81 9.33
CA LEU A 153 -7.91 21.22 9.42
C LEU A 153 -6.85 22.29 9.09
N ARG A 154 -5.95 22.54 10.04
CA ARG A 154 -4.93 23.59 9.93
C ARG A 154 -3.53 23.04 10.11
N ASP A 155 -2.58 23.70 9.49
CA ASP A 155 -1.16 23.46 9.72
C ASP A 155 -0.78 23.99 11.12
N PHE A 156 0.00 23.23 11.86
CA PHE A 156 0.52 23.64 13.15
C PHE A 156 2.06 23.55 13.17
N GLY A 157 2.70 24.56 13.76
CA GLY A 157 4.15 24.63 13.80
C GLY A 157 4.78 24.58 12.40
N ASP A 158 5.71 23.67 12.21
CA ASP A 158 6.38 23.37 10.95
C ASP A 158 5.68 22.25 10.13
N THR A 159 4.65 21.63 10.69
CA THR A 159 3.92 20.54 10.04
C THR A 159 2.91 21.08 9.03
N ARG A 160 3.14 20.78 7.76
CA ARG A 160 2.22 21.10 6.65
C ARG A 160 1.37 19.88 6.34
N LEU A 161 0.05 20.01 6.52
CA LEU A 161 -0.89 18.92 6.27
C LEU A 161 -0.97 18.60 4.77
N PHE A 162 -0.98 17.33 4.46
CA PHE A 162 -1.30 16.77 3.15
C PHE A 162 -2.67 16.10 3.26
N LEU A 163 -3.73 16.82 2.87
CA LEU A 163 -5.11 16.36 2.95
C LEU A 163 -5.48 15.51 1.74
N ILE A 164 -5.96 14.30 1.99
CA ILE A 164 -6.27 13.29 0.98
C ILE A 164 -7.77 13.07 0.95
N ALA A 165 -8.38 13.32 -0.19
CA ALA A 165 -9.80 13.03 -0.41
C ALA A 165 -10.01 11.58 -0.83
N CYS A 166 -11.10 10.97 -0.34
CA CYS A 166 -11.55 9.66 -0.76
C CYS A 166 -12.04 9.72 -2.22
N GLY A 167 -11.36 8.99 -3.07
CA GLY A 167 -11.72 8.79 -4.47
C GLY A 167 -12.52 7.48 -4.67
N PRO A 168 -12.55 6.94 -5.90
CA PRO A 168 -13.42 5.84 -6.26
C PRO A 168 -12.92 4.47 -5.79
N GLY A 169 -13.84 3.51 -5.67
CA GLY A 169 -13.52 2.10 -5.74
C GLY A 169 -13.33 1.66 -7.19
N GLY A 170 -12.20 1.02 -7.49
CA GLY A 170 -11.83 0.65 -8.87
C GLY A 170 -11.69 1.87 -9.78
N ASN A 171 -12.13 1.74 -11.03
CA ASN A 171 -12.03 2.81 -12.03
C ASN A 171 -13.37 3.54 -12.24
N ASN A 172 -14.05 3.93 -11.17
CA ASN A 172 -15.30 4.67 -11.27
C ASN A 172 -15.02 6.16 -11.63
N LEU A 173 -14.94 6.46 -12.91
CA LEU A 173 -14.71 7.82 -13.43
C LEU A 173 -15.88 8.76 -13.13
N GLU A 174 -17.10 8.24 -13.01
CA GLU A 174 -18.28 9.04 -12.70
C GLU A 174 -18.22 9.59 -11.27
N TRP A 175 -17.75 8.80 -10.30
CA TRP A 175 -17.50 9.28 -8.94
C TRP A 175 -16.52 10.47 -8.96
N THR A 176 -15.40 10.31 -9.64
CA THR A 176 -14.35 11.34 -9.71
C THR A 176 -14.85 12.60 -10.40
N ARG A 177 -15.56 12.48 -11.52
CA ARG A 177 -16.13 13.59 -12.26
C ARG A 177 -17.08 14.41 -11.38
N ARG A 178 -18.08 13.76 -10.78
CA ARG A 178 -19.10 14.42 -9.96
C ARG A 178 -18.51 15.03 -8.68
N PHE A 179 -17.56 14.34 -8.02
CA PHE A 179 -16.85 14.89 -6.88
C PHE A 179 -16.11 16.18 -7.26
N MET A 180 -15.35 16.17 -8.35
CA MET A 180 -14.57 17.34 -8.79
C MET A 180 -15.46 18.49 -9.26
N GLU A 181 -16.60 18.21 -9.89
CA GLU A 181 -17.59 19.22 -10.30
C GLU A 181 -18.26 19.89 -9.10
N ALA A 182 -18.54 19.13 -8.03
CA ALA A 182 -19.11 19.65 -6.79
C ALA A 182 -18.08 20.41 -5.92
N MET A 183 -16.79 20.35 -6.26
CA MET A 183 -15.73 20.89 -5.43
C MET A 183 -15.34 22.31 -5.85
N PRO A 184 -15.46 23.33 -4.97
CA PRO A 184 -14.98 24.67 -5.25
C PRO A 184 -13.45 24.70 -5.49
N ARG A 185 -13.00 25.45 -6.49
CA ARG A 185 -11.57 25.54 -6.89
C ARG A 185 -10.61 25.94 -5.76
N ARG A 186 -11.09 26.60 -4.72
CA ARG A 186 -10.28 27.06 -3.57
C ARG A 186 -10.20 26.04 -2.42
N THR A 187 -10.88 24.89 -2.54
CA THR A 187 -10.81 23.86 -1.51
C THR A 187 -9.42 23.24 -1.48
N ARG A 188 -8.88 23.06 -0.28
CA ARG A 188 -7.57 22.42 -0.08
C ARG A 188 -7.71 20.91 -0.30
N ILE A 189 -7.21 20.43 -1.42
CA ILE A 189 -7.05 19.00 -1.73
C ILE A 189 -5.61 18.84 -2.18
N HIS A 190 -4.84 17.98 -1.50
CA HIS A 190 -3.46 17.69 -1.87
C HIS A 190 -3.32 16.30 -2.49
N GLY A 191 -4.16 15.37 -2.07
CA GLY A 191 -4.22 14.03 -2.60
C GLY A 191 -5.65 13.60 -2.90
N TYR A 192 -5.78 12.72 -3.90
CA TYR A 192 -7.04 12.07 -4.28
C TYR A 192 -6.78 10.58 -4.39
N ALA A 193 -7.41 9.77 -3.54
CA ALA A 193 -7.11 8.37 -3.37
C ALA A 193 -8.13 7.48 -4.07
N MET A 194 -7.67 6.47 -4.78
CA MET A 194 -8.50 5.39 -5.29
C MET A 194 -8.12 4.07 -4.63
N HIS A 195 -9.09 3.16 -4.50
CA HIS A 195 -8.87 1.79 -4.03
C HIS A 195 -8.95 0.82 -5.20
N TYR A 196 -8.08 -0.18 -5.23
CA TYR A 196 -8.07 -1.16 -6.30
C TYR A 196 -7.80 -2.56 -5.78
N TYR A 197 -8.82 -3.42 -5.77
CA TYR A 197 -8.68 -4.82 -5.40
C TYR A 197 -8.84 -5.74 -6.61
N SER A 198 -7.86 -6.61 -6.83
CA SER A 198 -7.97 -7.75 -7.72
C SER A 198 -8.68 -8.89 -6.99
N ARG A 199 -9.98 -9.07 -7.30
CA ARG A 199 -10.82 -10.06 -6.58
C ARG A 199 -10.68 -11.43 -7.20
N GLY A 200 -10.30 -12.43 -6.37
CA GLY A 200 -10.33 -13.84 -6.70
C GLY A 200 -11.65 -14.50 -6.33
N ARG A 201 -12.13 -15.43 -7.15
CA ARG A 201 -13.35 -16.21 -6.88
C ARG A 201 -13.06 -17.51 -6.12
N ASP A 202 -11.81 -17.95 -6.15
CA ASP A 202 -11.36 -19.20 -5.56
C ASP A 202 -10.69 -18.97 -4.20
N HIS A 203 -10.60 -20.05 -3.42
CA HIS A 203 -9.79 -20.07 -2.22
C HIS A 203 -8.31 -19.89 -2.57
N ALA A 204 -7.57 -19.10 -1.78
CA ALA A 204 -6.20 -18.67 -2.09
C ALA A 204 -5.22 -19.81 -2.48
N ARG A 205 -5.41 -21.01 -1.93
CA ARG A 205 -4.58 -22.19 -2.22
C ARG A 205 -5.20 -23.19 -3.21
N ARG A 206 -6.27 -22.81 -3.91
CA ARG A 206 -6.99 -23.70 -4.83
C ARG A 206 -7.37 -23.01 -6.15
N PHE A 207 -6.55 -22.06 -6.59
CA PHE A 207 -6.73 -21.43 -7.89
C PHE A 207 -6.51 -22.44 -9.02
N THR A 208 -7.31 -22.31 -10.05
CA THR A 208 -7.07 -22.93 -11.34
C THR A 208 -6.16 -22.05 -12.20
N VAL A 209 -5.66 -22.58 -13.29
CA VAL A 209 -4.87 -21.81 -14.27
C VAL A 209 -5.70 -20.66 -14.86
N GLU A 210 -6.98 -20.90 -15.11
CA GLU A 210 -7.91 -19.88 -15.62
C GLU A 210 -8.07 -18.74 -14.60
N SER A 211 -8.35 -19.07 -13.35
CA SER A 211 -8.48 -18.09 -12.26
C SER A 211 -7.18 -17.31 -12.03
N LEU A 212 -6.03 -17.98 -12.09
CA LEU A 212 -4.71 -17.34 -12.03
C LEU A 212 -4.57 -16.28 -13.13
N ARG A 213 -4.79 -16.67 -14.40
CA ARG A 213 -4.66 -15.77 -15.54
C ARG A 213 -5.62 -14.58 -15.43
N ALA A 214 -6.87 -14.85 -15.09
CA ALA A 214 -7.89 -13.82 -14.94
C ALA A 214 -7.50 -12.79 -13.84
N GLN A 215 -7.07 -13.25 -12.69
CA GLN A 215 -6.69 -12.36 -11.60
C GLN A 215 -5.42 -11.55 -11.92
N LEU A 216 -4.37 -12.17 -12.45
CA LEU A 216 -3.13 -11.45 -12.78
C LEU A 216 -3.34 -10.45 -13.91
N ALA A 217 -4.23 -10.71 -14.86
CA ALA A 217 -4.57 -9.77 -15.94
C ALA A 217 -5.17 -8.46 -15.44
N THR A 218 -5.85 -8.45 -14.29
CA THR A 218 -6.44 -7.22 -13.71
C THR A 218 -5.41 -6.13 -13.38
N PHE A 219 -4.13 -6.44 -13.30
CA PHE A 219 -3.09 -5.42 -13.07
C PHE A 219 -2.81 -4.56 -14.30
N TRP A 220 -3.20 -4.98 -15.51
CA TRP A 220 -3.28 -4.14 -16.71
C TRP A 220 -4.46 -3.16 -16.61
N ASP A 221 -5.58 -3.62 -16.06
CA ASP A 221 -6.73 -2.75 -15.78
C ASP A 221 -6.39 -1.71 -14.68
N LEU A 222 -5.57 -2.07 -13.70
CA LEU A 222 -5.05 -1.11 -12.70
C LEU A 222 -4.24 0.00 -13.37
N GLU A 223 -3.34 -0.34 -14.30
CA GLU A 223 -2.55 0.66 -15.02
C GLU A 223 -3.44 1.59 -15.85
N LYS A 224 -4.41 1.02 -16.58
CA LYS A 224 -5.43 1.78 -17.30
C LYS A 224 -6.22 2.71 -16.36
N ALA A 225 -6.66 2.21 -15.21
CA ALA A 225 -7.39 3.00 -14.23
C ALA A 225 -6.58 4.21 -13.74
N ILE A 226 -5.30 4.03 -13.42
CA ILE A 226 -4.41 5.14 -13.02
C ILE A 226 -4.31 6.20 -14.12
N LEU A 227 -4.13 5.77 -15.38
CA LEU A 227 -4.04 6.69 -16.51
C LEU A 227 -5.33 7.47 -16.73
N GLU A 228 -6.48 6.81 -16.69
CA GLU A 228 -7.79 7.43 -16.90
C GLU A 228 -8.18 8.36 -15.75
N GLN A 229 -7.96 7.94 -14.48
CA GLN A 229 -8.19 8.79 -13.32
C GLN A 229 -7.29 10.03 -13.33
N ARG A 230 -6.00 9.89 -13.68
CA ARG A 230 -5.11 11.04 -13.79
C ARG A 230 -5.54 11.99 -14.91
N ALA A 231 -5.88 11.45 -16.08
CA ALA A 231 -6.35 12.25 -17.20
C ALA A 231 -7.66 13.03 -16.87
N LEU A 232 -8.54 12.42 -16.08
CA LEU A 232 -9.76 13.08 -15.62
C LEU A 232 -9.45 14.18 -14.60
N LEU A 233 -8.61 13.92 -13.61
CA LEU A 233 -8.18 14.92 -12.63
C LEU A 233 -7.51 16.12 -13.31
N ASP A 234 -6.69 15.92 -14.35
CA ASP A 234 -6.00 16.98 -15.11
C ASP A 234 -6.97 17.94 -15.80
N LYS A 235 -8.25 17.56 -16.01
CA LYS A 235 -9.27 18.48 -16.54
C LYS A 235 -9.67 19.56 -15.53
N TYR A 236 -9.64 19.22 -14.23
CA TYR A 236 -10.04 20.09 -13.12
C TYR A 236 -8.85 20.75 -12.43
N ASP A 237 -7.68 20.11 -12.44
CA ASP A 237 -6.43 20.54 -11.80
C ASP A 237 -5.31 20.66 -12.84
N LYS A 238 -5.32 21.74 -13.61
CA LYS A 238 -4.36 21.98 -14.69
C LYS A 238 -2.91 22.08 -14.22
N ASP A 239 -2.73 22.52 -12.99
CA ASP A 239 -1.39 22.70 -12.38
C ASP A 239 -0.89 21.42 -11.68
N ARG A 240 -1.65 20.33 -11.73
CA ARG A 240 -1.34 19.05 -11.08
C ARG A 240 -0.95 19.17 -9.59
N ARG A 241 -1.68 20.02 -8.86
CA ARG A 241 -1.47 20.18 -7.41
C ARG A 241 -2.05 19.04 -6.59
N ILE A 242 -3.03 18.34 -7.16
CA ILE A 242 -3.67 17.17 -6.54
C ILE A 242 -2.92 15.91 -6.99
N GLY A 243 -2.19 15.29 -6.06
CA GLY A 243 -1.54 14.01 -6.31
C GLY A 243 -2.55 12.87 -6.36
N LEU A 244 -2.36 11.90 -7.27
CA LEU A 244 -3.14 10.66 -7.28
C LEU A 244 -2.51 9.64 -6.34
N LEU A 245 -3.33 8.94 -5.55
CA LEU A 245 -2.91 7.85 -4.67
C LEU A 245 -3.68 6.57 -5.01
N VAL A 246 -3.06 5.43 -4.73
CA VAL A 246 -3.74 4.13 -4.64
C VAL A 246 -3.54 3.63 -3.21
N ASP A 247 -4.31 4.18 -2.27
CA ASP A 247 -4.04 4.01 -0.83
C ASP A 247 -4.68 2.77 -0.20
N GLU A 248 -5.37 1.97 -1.01
CA GLU A 248 -5.66 0.55 -0.77
C GLU A 248 -5.57 -0.23 -2.08
N TRP A 249 -4.74 -1.27 -2.11
CA TRP A 249 -4.68 -2.18 -3.23
C TRP A 249 -4.21 -3.57 -2.81
N GLY A 250 -4.50 -4.56 -3.63
CA GLY A 250 -4.04 -5.92 -3.40
C GLY A 250 -4.96 -6.97 -4.00
N VAL A 251 -4.72 -8.22 -3.63
CA VAL A 251 -5.62 -9.33 -3.97
C VAL A 251 -6.60 -9.57 -2.82
N TRP A 252 -7.83 -9.86 -3.20
CA TRP A 252 -8.90 -10.24 -2.28
C TRP A 252 -9.53 -11.53 -2.79
N ASP A 253 -9.11 -12.63 -2.21
CA ASP A 253 -9.57 -13.96 -2.59
C ASP A 253 -10.83 -14.37 -1.81
N ARG A 254 -11.41 -15.49 -2.19
CA ARG A 254 -12.50 -16.07 -1.43
C ARG A 254 -12.00 -16.51 -0.05
N ILE A 255 -12.57 -15.92 0.99
CA ILE A 255 -12.25 -16.24 2.37
C ILE A 255 -12.85 -17.61 2.75
N ASP A 256 -12.07 -18.43 3.41
CA ASP A 256 -12.53 -19.69 4.01
C ASP A 256 -13.06 -19.41 5.42
N PRO A 257 -14.34 -19.75 5.75
CA PRO A 257 -14.92 -19.44 7.05
C PRO A 257 -14.19 -20.12 8.23
N GLU A 258 -13.64 -21.32 8.05
CA GLU A 258 -12.92 -22.02 9.12
C GLU A 258 -11.55 -21.40 9.38
N GLU A 259 -10.86 -20.96 8.32
CA GLU A 259 -9.60 -20.22 8.44
C GLU A 259 -9.84 -18.84 9.07
N GLU A 260 -10.91 -18.15 8.68
CA GLU A 260 -11.30 -16.87 9.25
C GLU A 260 -11.61 -16.98 10.74
N LYS A 261 -12.35 -18.02 11.14
CA LYS A 261 -12.65 -18.31 12.54
C LYS A 261 -11.38 -18.57 13.37
N ARG A 262 -10.38 -19.22 12.75
CA ARG A 262 -9.11 -19.57 13.42
C ARG A 262 -8.13 -18.40 13.50
N TYR A 263 -7.94 -17.66 12.41
CA TYR A 263 -6.87 -16.69 12.24
C TYR A 263 -7.34 -15.23 12.23
N GLY A 264 -8.63 -15.00 12.20
CA GLY A 264 -9.24 -13.66 12.21
C GLY A 264 -9.87 -13.26 10.88
N ARG A 265 -10.67 -12.22 10.94
CA ARG A 265 -11.45 -11.69 9.82
C ARG A 265 -10.58 -11.35 8.61
N LEU A 266 -11.06 -11.73 7.41
CA LEU A 266 -10.38 -11.53 6.12
C LEU A 266 -8.98 -12.19 6.04
N PHE A 267 -8.73 -13.20 6.85
CA PHE A 267 -7.53 -14.01 6.69
C PHE A 267 -7.58 -14.75 5.35
N GLN A 268 -6.48 -14.71 4.62
CA GLN A 268 -6.24 -15.56 3.44
C GLN A 268 -4.77 -15.95 3.38
N HIS A 269 -4.48 -17.10 2.77
CA HIS A 269 -3.11 -17.52 2.52
C HIS A 269 -2.46 -16.62 1.44
N ILE A 270 -1.21 -16.29 1.66
CA ILE A 270 -0.41 -15.49 0.74
C ILE A 270 0.52 -16.41 -0.05
N THR A 271 0.15 -16.69 -1.30
CA THR A 271 0.78 -17.69 -2.17
C THR A 271 1.81 -17.08 -3.12
N MET A 272 2.48 -17.91 -3.94
CA MET A 272 3.35 -17.42 -5.01
C MET A 272 2.59 -16.51 -5.99
N ARG A 273 1.32 -16.83 -6.32
CA ARG A 273 0.42 -15.97 -7.09
C ARG A 273 0.25 -14.58 -6.45
N SER A 274 0.12 -14.52 -5.12
CA SER A 274 0.01 -13.24 -4.41
C SER A 274 1.30 -12.40 -4.55
N ALA A 275 2.47 -13.03 -4.52
CA ALA A 275 3.74 -12.35 -4.78
C ALA A 275 3.82 -11.80 -6.21
N LEU A 276 3.39 -12.60 -7.22
CA LEU A 276 3.32 -12.13 -8.61
C LEU A 276 2.39 -10.93 -8.73
N ALA A 277 1.20 -10.99 -8.14
CA ALA A 277 0.24 -9.90 -8.11
C ALA A 277 0.85 -8.63 -7.47
N ALA A 278 1.55 -8.77 -6.34
CA ALA A 278 2.24 -7.65 -5.70
C ALA A 278 3.31 -7.03 -6.62
N ALA A 279 4.13 -7.86 -7.24
CA ALA A 279 5.19 -7.40 -8.14
C ALA A 279 4.64 -6.74 -9.42
N LEU A 280 3.53 -7.26 -9.98
CA LEU A 280 2.83 -6.64 -11.10
C LEU A 280 2.31 -5.25 -10.72
N GLY A 281 1.65 -5.11 -9.56
CA GLY A 281 1.18 -3.83 -9.05
C GLY A 281 2.33 -2.83 -8.83
N LEU A 282 3.41 -3.26 -8.19
CA LEU A 282 4.58 -2.41 -7.95
C LEU A 282 5.25 -1.98 -9.27
N ASN A 283 5.34 -2.87 -10.28
CA ASN A 283 5.83 -2.49 -11.60
C ASN A 283 4.95 -1.43 -12.26
N VAL A 284 3.62 -1.54 -12.13
CA VAL A 284 2.68 -0.50 -12.60
C VAL A 284 2.97 0.83 -11.91
N PHE A 285 3.10 0.83 -10.58
CA PHE A 285 3.35 2.06 -9.83
C PHE A 285 4.70 2.69 -10.18
N HIS A 286 5.74 1.90 -10.40
CA HIS A 286 7.04 2.39 -10.85
C HIS A 286 6.96 3.02 -12.25
N ARG A 287 6.26 2.39 -13.20
CA ARG A 287 6.06 2.96 -14.54
C ARG A 287 5.24 4.26 -14.53
N GLN A 288 4.32 4.39 -13.58
CA GLN A 288 3.43 5.55 -13.43
C GLN A 288 3.84 6.49 -12.29
N ALA A 289 5.10 6.45 -11.86
CA ALA A 289 5.62 7.23 -10.72
C ALA A 289 5.49 8.75 -10.88
N ASP A 290 5.41 9.25 -12.11
CA ASP A 290 5.15 10.67 -12.41
C ASP A 290 3.70 11.11 -12.14
N LYS A 291 2.80 10.16 -11.91
CA LYS A 291 1.36 10.39 -11.68
C LYS A 291 0.94 10.10 -10.24
N LEU A 292 1.70 9.27 -9.55
CA LEU A 292 1.36 8.73 -8.23
C LEU A 292 2.21 9.34 -7.13
N VAL A 293 1.58 9.66 -6.02
CA VAL A 293 2.28 10.16 -4.81
C VAL A 293 2.52 9.04 -3.81
N MET A 294 1.58 8.10 -3.70
CA MET A 294 1.60 7.06 -2.67
C MET A 294 0.76 5.85 -3.10
N CYS A 295 1.21 4.66 -2.72
CA CYS A 295 0.46 3.41 -2.92
C CYS A 295 0.61 2.53 -1.68
N ASN A 296 -0.51 2.18 -1.02
CA ASN A 296 -0.52 1.43 0.22
C ASN A 296 -1.15 0.06 0.03
N LEU A 297 -0.37 -0.99 0.24
CA LEU A 297 -0.86 -2.38 0.18
C LEU A 297 -1.83 -2.66 1.34
N ALA A 298 -2.91 -3.34 1.07
CA ALA A 298 -3.85 -3.83 2.08
C ALA A 298 -3.68 -5.33 2.31
N GLN A 299 -3.10 -5.77 3.45
CA GLN A 299 -2.68 -4.95 4.58
C GLN A 299 -1.31 -5.40 5.10
N THR A 300 -0.92 -4.96 6.31
CA THR A 300 0.42 -5.26 6.83
C THR A 300 0.49 -6.64 7.49
N VAL A 301 -0.50 -7.01 8.33
CA VAL A 301 -0.50 -8.25 9.13
C VAL A 301 -1.85 -8.95 9.04
N ASN A 302 -1.85 -10.25 8.79
CA ASN A 302 -2.96 -11.21 8.85
C ASN A 302 -4.14 -10.97 7.89
N VAL A 303 -4.33 -9.78 7.38
CA VAL A 303 -5.53 -9.38 6.64
C VAL A 303 -5.24 -9.26 5.14
N LEU A 304 -6.07 -9.87 4.30
CA LEU A 304 -5.99 -9.78 2.84
C LEU A 304 -4.58 -10.08 2.30
N HIS A 305 -3.98 -9.15 1.56
CA HIS A 305 -2.67 -9.30 0.91
C HIS A 305 -1.50 -9.01 1.87
N ALA A 306 -1.51 -9.65 3.04
CA ALA A 306 -0.63 -9.32 4.16
C ALA A 306 0.87 -9.56 3.87
N LEU A 307 1.72 -8.67 4.40
CA LEU A 307 3.17 -8.84 4.39
C LEU A 307 3.64 -9.89 5.42
N LEU A 308 2.97 -9.92 6.56
CA LEU A 308 3.31 -10.81 7.68
C LEU A 308 2.08 -11.60 8.13
N LEU A 309 2.29 -12.83 8.58
CA LEU A 309 1.27 -13.59 9.28
C LEU A 309 1.73 -13.88 10.71
N THR A 310 0.79 -13.78 11.65
CA THR A 310 1.02 -14.06 13.07
C THR A 310 -0.04 -15.02 13.62
N ASP A 311 0.37 -15.93 14.49
CA ASP A 311 -0.50 -16.85 15.22
C ASP A 311 0.12 -17.14 16.59
N GLY A 312 -0.47 -16.64 17.66
CA GLY A 312 0.11 -16.72 19.01
C GLY A 312 1.54 -16.14 19.02
N PRO A 313 2.55 -16.91 19.43
CA PRO A 313 3.95 -16.45 19.45
C PRO A 313 4.60 -16.46 18.06
N ARG A 314 4.02 -17.16 17.08
CA ARG A 314 4.58 -17.33 15.73
C ARG A 314 4.41 -16.08 14.88
N CYS A 315 5.41 -15.78 14.07
CA CYS A 315 5.37 -14.72 13.05
C CYS A 315 6.18 -15.18 11.85
N ILE A 316 5.64 -15.01 10.65
CA ILE A 316 6.30 -15.39 9.40
C ILE A 316 6.21 -14.30 8.35
N ARG A 317 7.17 -14.27 7.44
CA ARG A 317 7.16 -13.44 6.23
C ARG A 317 6.40 -14.18 5.14
N THR A 318 5.51 -13.46 4.47
CA THR A 318 4.75 -14.00 3.33
C THR A 318 5.55 -13.91 2.04
N THR A 319 5.06 -14.53 0.99
CA THR A 319 5.62 -14.38 -0.36
C THR A 319 5.51 -12.94 -0.86
N THR A 320 4.49 -12.20 -0.45
CA THR A 320 4.32 -10.76 -0.73
C THR A 320 5.39 -9.91 -0.04
N TYR A 321 5.78 -10.24 1.20
CA TYR A 321 6.91 -9.58 1.86
C TYR A 321 8.17 -9.68 0.98
N TYR A 322 8.45 -10.87 0.44
CA TYR A 322 9.62 -11.08 -0.40
C TYR A 322 9.54 -10.39 -1.76
N ALA A 323 8.34 -10.24 -2.33
CA ALA A 323 8.16 -9.41 -3.52
C ALA A 323 8.55 -7.94 -3.24
N PHE A 324 8.10 -7.38 -2.11
CA PHE A 324 8.51 -6.03 -1.68
C PHE A 324 10.01 -5.94 -1.40
N GLU A 325 10.61 -6.96 -0.78
CA GLU A 325 12.05 -7.02 -0.52
C GLU A 325 12.86 -6.97 -1.82
N LEU A 326 12.48 -7.76 -2.83
CA LEU A 326 13.11 -7.75 -4.14
C LEU A 326 13.02 -6.38 -4.83
N MET A 327 11.92 -5.68 -4.66
CA MET A 327 11.69 -4.38 -5.28
C MET A 327 12.19 -3.19 -4.46
N LYS A 328 12.67 -3.43 -3.22
CA LYS A 328 13.27 -2.38 -2.37
C LYS A 328 14.39 -1.57 -3.04
N PRO A 329 15.25 -2.11 -3.92
CA PRO A 329 16.28 -1.31 -4.60
C PRO A 329 15.71 -0.12 -5.40
N HIS A 330 14.51 -0.19 -5.92
CA HIS A 330 13.86 0.93 -6.63
C HIS A 330 13.53 2.13 -5.73
N ARG A 331 13.51 1.95 -4.42
CA ARG A 331 13.16 3.02 -3.48
C ARG A 331 14.19 4.16 -3.56
N GLY A 332 13.70 5.40 -3.75
CA GLY A 332 14.54 6.59 -3.87
C GLY A 332 15.35 6.67 -5.17
N ALA A 333 15.07 5.76 -6.12
CA ALA A 333 15.61 5.82 -7.46
C ALA A 333 14.65 6.57 -8.41
N THR A 334 15.18 7.07 -9.52
CA THR A 334 14.38 7.73 -10.56
C THR A 334 13.87 6.70 -11.56
N ALA A 335 12.58 6.68 -11.82
CA ALA A 335 11.96 5.78 -12.80
C ALA A 335 12.55 6.01 -14.21
N VAL A 336 12.85 4.93 -14.91
CA VAL A 336 13.36 4.93 -16.28
C VAL A 336 12.28 4.36 -17.19
N ARG A 337 12.09 5.00 -18.34
CA ARG A 337 11.14 4.52 -19.35
C ARG A 337 11.57 3.16 -19.88
N VAL A 338 10.64 2.22 -19.87
CA VAL A 338 10.82 0.88 -20.44
C VAL A 338 9.96 0.74 -21.69
N GLN A 339 10.52 0.16 -22.73
CA GLN A 339 9.79 -0.31 -23.91
C GLN A 339 9.85 -1.84 -23.91
N ALA A 340 8.72 -2.49 -23.73
CA ALA A 340 8.59 -3.94 -23.81
C ALA A 340 7.71 -4.30 -25.01
N PRO A 341 7.91 -5.49 -25.61
CA PRO A 341 7.00 -5.99 -26.64
C PRO A 341 5.57 -6.06 -26.13
N GLU A 342 4.62 -5.64 -26.97
CA GLU A 342 3.20 -5.78 -26.65
C GLU A 342 2.79 -7.25 -26.74
N ALA A 343 2.10 -7.71 -25.70
CA ALA A 343 1.52 -9.05 -25.66
C ALA A 343 0.24 -9.03 -24.81
N PRO A 344 -0.73 -9.90 -25.13
CA PRO A 344 -1.96 -9.97 -24.36
C PRO A 344 -1.70 -10.38 -22.91
N PRO A 345 -2.38 -9.74 -21.92
CA PRO A 345 -2.26 -10.09 -20.51
C PRO A 345 -2.71 -11.54 -20.18
N PRO A 346 -2.11 -12.17 -19.16
CA PRO A 346 -0.95 -11.70 -18.41
C PRO A 346 0.36 -11.95 -19.19
N ALA A 347 1.12 -10.89 -19.37
CA ALA A 347 2.38 -10.89 -20.14
C ALA A 347 3.58 -10.54 -19.26
N LEU A 348 4.79 -10.57 -19.82
CA LEU A 348 5.97 -10.05 -19.15
C LEU A 348 5.74 -8.61 -18.70
N SER A 349 5.92 -8.36 -17.40
CA SER A 349 5.86 -7.01 -16.84
C SER A 349 7.26 -6.57 -16.39
N VAL A 350 7.60 -5.33 -16.74
CA VAL A 350 8.93 -4.77 -16.47
C VAL A 350 8.78 -3.37 -15.88
N SER A 351 9.60 -3.06 -14.90
CA SER A 351 9.89 -1.68 -14.50
C SER A 351 11.39 -1.49 -14.33
N ALA A 352 11.87 -0.26 -14.55
CA ALA A 352 13.25 0.09 -14.36
C ALA A 352 13.40 1.42 -13.62
N SER A 353 14.48 1.55 -12.86
CA SER A 353 14.86 2.81 -12.23
C SER A 353 16.36 2.95 -12.17
N ARG A 354 16.82 4.19 -12.01
CA ARG A 354 18.23 4.53 -11.92
C ARG A 354 18.50 5.29 -10.62
N ARG A 355 19.59 4.92 -9.95
CA ARG A 355 20.14 5.65 -8.82
C ARG A 355 21.64 5.83 -9.04
N GLN A 356 22.06 7.08 -9.26
CA GLN A 356 23.46 7.38 -9.62
C GLN A 356 23.93 6.57 -10.84
N ASP A 357 24.91 5.70 -10.65
CA ASP A 357 25.49 4.81 -11.66
C ASP A 357 24.93 3.37 -11.60
N GLU A 358 23.81 3.15 -10.91
CA GLU A 358 23.16 1.84 -10.83
C GLU A 358 21.82 1.86 -11.58
N ILE A 359 21.61 0.87 -12.45
CA ILE A 359 20.29 0.54 -13.02
C ILE A 359 19.67 -0.62 -12.26
N ILE A 360 18.40 -0.49 -11.93
CA ILE A 360 17.59 -1.54 -11.29
C ILE A 360 16.46 -1.88 -12.26
N VAL A 361 16.30 -3.18 -12.56
CA VAL A 361 15.25 -3.68 -13.44
C VAL A 361 14.53 -4.81 -12.71
N THR A 362 13.20 -4.71 -12.58
CA THR A 362 12.39 -5.81 -12.09
C THR A 362 11.53 -6.37 -13.21
N LEU A 363 11.66 -7.67 -13.41
CA LEU A 363 11.02 -8.48 -14.44
C LEU A 363 10.07 -9.47 -13.76
N VAL A 364 8.84 -9.54 -14.21
CA VAL A 364 7.83 -10.48 -13.71
C VAL A 364 7.32 -11.32 -14.86
N ASN A 365 7.59 -12.62 -14.81
CA ASN A 365 6.97 -13.61 -15.70
C ASN A 365 5.75 -14.23 -15.01
N PRO A 366 4.52 -13.80 -15.32
CA PRO A 366 3.32 -14.33 -14.69
C PRO A 366 2.81 -15.62 -15.36
N ARG A 367 3.46 -16.09 -16.43
CA ARG A 367 3.06 -17.30 -17.15
C ARG A 367 3.39 -18.54 -16.32
N HIS A 368 2.47 -19.48 -16.29
CA HIS A 368 2.67 -20.77 -15.59
C HIS A 368 3.26 -21.86 -16.51
N ASP A 369 3.21 -21.66 -17.81
CA ASP A 369 3.45 -22.64 -18.87
C ASP A 369 4.74 -22.41 -19.66
N ALA A 370 5.39 -21.26 -19.52
CA ALA A 370 6.60 -20.96 -20.29
C ALA A 370 7.57 -20.04 -19.54
N GLY A 371 8.85 -20.40 -19.62
CA GLY A 371 9.96 -19.50 -19.30
C GLY A 371 10.18 -18.46 -20.39
N LEU A 372 10.97 -17.46 -20.10
CA LEU A 372 11.33 -16.37 -21.01
C LEU A 372 12.83 -16.10 -20.92
N ASP A 373 13.50 -16.01 -22.07
CA ASP A 373 14.84 -15.45 -22.18
C ASP A 373 14.71 -13.95 -22.49
N VAL A 374 15.13 -13.10 -21.55
CA VAL A 374 14.95 -11.66 -21.67
C VAL A 374 16.28 -10.96 -21.87
N GLU A 375 16.35 -10.16 -22.92
CA GLU A 375 17.43 -9.21 -23.14
C GLU A 375 16.93 -7.79 -22.90
N CYS A 376 17.54 -7.11 -21.93
CA CYS A 376 17.29 -5.70 -21.64
C CYS A 376 18.38 -4.85 -22.29
N ALA A 377 18.06 -4.18 -23.39
CA ALA A 377 18.95 -3.27 -24.08
C ALA A 377 18.91 -1.87 -23.42
N LEU A 378 20.07 -1.36 -23.07
CA LEU A 378 20.23 0.00 -22.57
C LEU A 378 20.34 0.99 -23.74
N SER A 379 19.56 2.05 -23.72
CA SER A 379 19.60 3.08 -24.76
C SER A 379 20.88 3.92 -24.74
N ARG A 380 21.60 3.92 -23.61
CA ARG A 380 22.88 4.63 -23.42
C ARG A 380 23.75 3.89 -22.41
N GLY A 381 25.06 4.01 -22.59
CA GLY A 381 26.06 3.44 -21.68
C GLY A 381 26.21 1.93 -21.77
N THR A 382 27.00 1.39 -20.89
CA THR A 382 27.27 -0.06 -20.76
C THR A 382 26.94 -0.53 -19.35
N ALA A 383 26.54 -1.78 -19.21
CA ALA A 383 26.27 -2.43 -17.93
C ALA A 383 27.42 -3.36 -17.53
N GLY A 384 27.80 -3.31 -16.26
CA GLY A 384 28.77 -4.23 -15.65
C GLY A 384 28.38 -4.60 -14.23
N ASN A 385 29.09 -5.53 -13.64
CA ASN A 385 28.86 -5.97 -12.25
C ASN A 385 27.38 -6.27 -11.95
N ALA A 386 26.73 -6.99 -12.86
CA ALA A 386 25.31 -7.34 -12.72
C ALA A 386 25.12 -8.42 -11.66
N ARG A 387 24.08 -8.27 -10.86
CA ARG A 387 23.59 -9.26 -9.92
C ARG A 387 22.09 -9.35 -10.03
N ALA A 388 21.54 -10.54 -9.83
CA ALA A 388 20.12 -10.76 -9.84
C ALA A 388 19.67 -11.62 -8.67
N ARG A 389 18.45 -11.38 -8.19
CA ARG A 389 17.76 -12.22 -7.22
C ARG A 389 16.41 -12.61 -7.79
N ILE A 390 15.97 -13.84 -7.49
CA ILE A 390 14.71 -14.41 -7.95
C ILE A 390 13.84 -14.84 -6.78
N LEU A 391 12.53 -14.59 -6.89
CA LEU A 391 11.48 -15.28 -6.15
C LEU A 391 10.69 -16.13 -7.13
N HIS A 392 10.64 -17.43 -6.89
CA HIS A 392 10.02 -18.40 -7.79
C HIS A 392 9.55 -19.64 -7.04
N HIS A 393 8.43 -20.18 -7.47
CA HIS A 393 7.96 -21.51 -7.12
C HIS A 393 7.08 -22.06 -8.27
N PRO A 394 7.22 -23.34 -8.68
CA PRO A 394 6.46 -23.89 -9.81
C PRO A 394 4.96 -24.03 -9.54
N ASP A 395 4.57 -24.16 -8.29
CA ASP A 395 3.16 -24.15 -7.87
C ASP A 395 2.75 -22.74 -7.41
N PHE A 396 1.85 -22.11 -8.17
CA PHE A 396 1.32 -20.78 -7.85
C PHE A 396 0.41 -20.75 -6.60
N ASN A 397 -0.08 -21.91 -6.13
CA ASN A 397 -0.86 -22.09 -4.92
C ASN A 397 0.01 -22.34 -3.66
N ALA A 398 1.31 -22.56 -3.84
CA ALA A 398 2.24 -22.73 -2.72
C ALA A 398 2.36 -21.44 -1.92
N ALA A 399 2.46 -21.56 -0.60
CA ALA A 399 2.54 -20.45 0.35
C ALA A 399 3.55 -20.75 1.46
N ASN A 400 4.15 -19.71 2.01
CA ASN A 400 4.80 -19.83 3.31
C ASN A 400 3.72 -19.98 4.38
N THR A 401 3.87 -21.02 5.20
CA THR A 401 2.96 -21.33 6.32
C THR A 401 3.74 -21.33 7.63
N PHE A 402 3.04 -21.41 8.75
CA PHE A 402 3.70 -21.51 10.06
C PHE A 402 4.52 -22.79 10.22
N GLU A 403 4.21 -23.83 9.46
CA GLU A 403 4.92 -25.11 9.43
C GLU A 403 6.10 -25.10 8.45
N THR A 404 6.01 -24.29 7.37
CA THR A 404 7.04 -24.14 6.35
C THR A 404 7.26 -22.66 6.02
N PRO A 405 7.82 -21.89 6.98
CA PRO A 405 7.87 -20.41 6.87
C PRO A 405 8.79 -19.89 5.78
N ASP A 406 9.76 -20.67 5.34
CA ASP A 406 10.77 -20.30 4.36
C ASP A 406 10.74 -21.19 3.09
N LEU A 407 9.56 -21.74 2.75
CA LEU A 407 9.38 -22.56 1.54
C LEU A 407 9.71 -21.75 0.27
N ILE A 408 9.25 -20.50 0.22
CA ILE A 408 9.42 -19.59 -0.91
C ILE A 408 10.16 -18.36 -0.40
N VAL A 409 11.43 -18.27 -0.75
CA VAL A 409 12.32 -17.17 -0.35
C VAL A 409 13.18 -16.71 -1.54
N PRO A 410 13.62 -15.45 -1.61
CA PRO A 410 14.49 -14.98 -2.66
C PRO A 410 15.85 -15.69 -2.64
N ARG A 411 16.36 -16.00 -3.85
CA ARG A 411 17.68 -16.61 -4.06
C ARG A 411 18.46 -15.82 -5.09
N ASP A 412 19.78 -15.98 -5.10
CA ASP A 412 20.61 -15.46 -6.17
C ASP A 412 20.26 -16.13 -7.49
N HIS A 413 20.37 -15.37 -8.59
CA HIS A 413 19.97 -15.83 -9.91
C HIS A 413 21.04 -15.43 -10.96
N PRO A 414 21.33 -16.30 -11.93
CA PRO A 414 22.26 -15.97 -13.00
C PRO A 414 21.78 -14.78 -13.83
N VAL A 415 22.72 -13.87 -14.14
CA VAL A 415 22.51 -12.74 -15.04
C VAL A 415 23.84 -12.45 -15.75
N SER A 416 23.79 -12.10 -17.01
CA SER A 416 24.96 -11.66 -17.75
C SER A 416 24.81 -10.20 -18.21
N ALA A 417 25.92 -9.47 -18.18
CA ALA A 417 26.02 -8.10 -18.67
C ALA A 417 27.12 -8.05 -19.74
N SER A 418 26.80 -7.53 -20.92
CA SER A 418 27.75 -7.39 -22.02
C SER A 418 27.42 -6.14 -22.83
N GLY A 419 28.33 -5.19 -22.86
CA GLY A 419 28.11 -3.90 -23.51
C GLY A 419 26.87 -3.22 -22.97
N SER A 420 25.93 -2.88 -23.85
CA SER A 420 24.66 -2.24 -23.49
C SER A 420 23.52 -3.23 -23.19
N SER A 421 23.82 -4.51 -22.94
CA SER A 421 22.81 -5.56 -22.80
C SER A 421 22.92 -6.27 -21.45
N LEU A 422 21.77 -6.52 -20.83
CA LEU A 422 21.60 -7.41 -19.67
C LEU A 422 20.73 -8.61 -20.14
N ARG A 423 21.18 -9.83 -19.89
CA ARG A 423 20.44 -11.05 -20.23
C ARG A 423 20.13 -11.86 -19.00
N VAL A 424 18.89 -12.30 -18.89
CA VAL A 424 18.40 -13.09 -17.76
C VAL A 424 17.30 -14.05 -18.22
N GLU A 425 17.37 -15.29 -17.76
CA GLU A 425 16.33 -16.29 -17.95
C GLU A 425 15.29 -16.16 -16.82
N LEU A 426 14.01 -16.13 -17.18
CA LEU A 426 12.91 -16.12 -16.22
C LEU A 426 12.13 -17.45 -16.35
N PRO A 427 12.20 -18.33 -15.37
CA PRO A 427 11.30 -19.47 -15.33
C PRO A 427 9.82 -19.04 -15.29
N PRO A 428 8.87 -19.94 -15.51
CA PRO A 428 7.46 -19.64 -15.25
C PRO A 428 7.24 -19.16 -13.81
N LEU A 429 6.29 -18.27 -13.60
CA LEU A 429 5.90 -17.77 -12.24
C LEU A 429 7.08 -17.15 -11.47
N ALA A 430 7.87 -16.32 -12.11
CA ALA A 430 9.08 -15.75 -11.54
C ALA A 430 9.03 -14.22 -11.39
N ILE A 431 9.63 -13.73 -10.32
CA ILE A 431 9.95 -12.31 -10.09
C ILE A 431 11.47 -12.23 -10.00
N VAL A 432 12.10 -11.46 -10.90
CA VAL A 432 13.55 -11.26 -10.90
C VAL A 432 13.87 -9.78 -10.82
N THR A 433 14.72 -9.40 -9.86
CA THR A 433 15.28 -8.05 -9.80
C THR A 433 16.76 -8.10 -10.13
N VAL A 434 17.15 -7.35 -11.14
CA VAL A 434 18.52 -7.17 -11.61
C VAL A 434 19.03 -5.82 -11.17
N GLN A 435 20.24 -5.77 -10.65
CA GLN A 435 21.00 -4.54 -10.37
C GLN A 435 22.31 -4.60 -11.14
N ALA A 436 22.64 -3.55 -11.86
CA ALA A 436 23.89 -3.48 -12.61
C ALA A 436 24.49 -2.06 -12.57
N ARG A 437 25.81 -1.99 -12.58
CA ARG A 437 26.51 -0.72 -12.62
C ARG A 437 26.56 -0.20 -14.05
N LEU A 438 26.25 1.08 -14.22
CA LEU A 438 26.33 1.78 -15.50
C LEU A 438 27.66 2.51 -15.66
N SER A 439 28.18 2.52 -16.88
CA SER A 439 29.33 3.29 -17.28
C SER A 439 29.07 4.00 -18.60
N GLY A 440 29.62 5.20 -18.81
CA GLY A 440 29.40 5.96 -20.05
C GLY A 440 28.04 6.62 -20.20
N VAL A 441 27.34 6.95 -19.09
CA VAL A 441 26.00 7.57 -19.07
C VAL A 441 26.05 8.97 -18.48
#